data_fc1bc1f229681c227bf818c033093bb8
#
_entry.id   fc1bc1f229681c227bf818c033093bb8
#
_cell.length_a   1.000
_cell.length_b   1.000
_cell.length_c   1.000
_cell.angle_alpha   90.00
_cell.angle_beta   90.00
_cell.angle_gamma   90.00
#
_symmetry.space_group_name_H-M   'P 1'
#
loop_
_entity.id
_entity.type
_entity.pdbx_description
1 polymer ?
#
loop_
_entity_poly.entity_id
_entity_poly.type
_entity_poly.pdbx_seq_one_letter_code
_entity_poly.pdbx_strand_id
1 'polypeptide(L)' 'MQTELDYIKETLTKRIYILFIEKYKGNKLQFAKKVGCDEKAIRLIFDKNQGMTINLFFKIASALEIDPSELIKDLKINK' A
#
# COMPACT_ATOMS: atom_id res chain seq x y z
N MET A 1 18.71 11.38 5.90
CA MET A 1 18.53 10.37 6.96
C MET A 1 17.08 9.91 6.97
N GLN A 2 16.85 8.62 7.00
CA GLN A 2 15.51 8.08 7.00
C GLN A 2 14.91 8.15 8.40
N THR A 3 13.67 8.61 8.50
CA THR A 3 12.95 8.61 9.78
C THR A 3 12.25 7.28 10.00
N GLU A 4 11.79 7.04 11.23
CA GLU A 4 11.00 5.84 11.54
C GLU A 4 9.71 5.82 10.71
N LEU A 5 9.10 6.99 10.52
CA LEU A 5 7.89 7.11 9.72
C LEU A 5 8.14 6.74 8.26
N ASP A 6 9.29 7.17 7.72
CA ASP A 6 9.67 6.80 6.35
C ASP A 6 9.87 5.30 6.22
N TYR A 7 10.48 4.68 7.22
CA TYR A 7 10.67 3.24 7.24
C TYR A 7 9.33 2.50 7.23
N ILE A 8 8.38 2.96 8.04
CA ILE A 8 7.04 2.37 8.09
C ILE A 8 6.34 2.48 6.74
N LYS A 9 6.41 3.66 6.12
CA LYS A 9 5.80 3.87 4.80
C LYS A 9 6.40 2.95 3.75
N GLU A 10 7.71 2.84 3.72
CA GLU A 10 8.38 1.97 2.76
C GLU A 10 8.02 0.51 2.96
N THR A 11 8.02 0.06 4.22
CA THR A 11 7.70 -1.33 4.52
C THR A 11 6.26 -1.65 4.13
N LEU A 12 5.34 -0.76 4.48
CA LEU A 12 3.93 -0.95 4.14
C LEU A 12 3.74 -0.98 2.63
N THR A 13 4.38 -0.05 1.91
CA THR A 13 4.28 0.00 0.45
C THR A 13 4.81 -1.29 -0.18
N LYS A 14 5.92 -1.81 0.32
CA LYS A 14 6.47 -3.07 -0.19
C LYS A 14 5.53 -4.24 0.03
N ARG A 15 4.91 -4.32 1.19
CA ARG A 15 3.94 -5.39 1.48
C ARG A 15 2.75 -5.30 0.52
N ILE A 16 2.23 -4.11 0.32
CA ILE A 16 1.13 -3.88 -0.61
C ILE A 16 1.55 -4.26 -2.02
N TYR A 17 2.75 -3.87 -2.42
CA TYR A 17 3.25 -4.14 -3.77
C TYR A 17 3.36 -5.65 -4.04
N ILE A 18 3.89 -6.40 -3.09
CA ILE A 18 4.02 -7.86 -3.24
C ILE A 18 2.64 -8.50 -3.47
N LEU A 19 1.67 -8.12 -2.65
CA LEU A 19 0.32 -8.65 -2.78
C LEU A 19 -0.34 -8.21 -4.09
N PHE A 20 -0.07 -6.98 -4.50
CA PHE A 20 -0.56 -6.45 -5.77
C PHE A 20 -0.02 -7.25 -6.96
N ILE A 21 1.27 -7.54 -6.95
CA ILE A 21 1.87 -8.34 -8.02
C ILE A 21 1.25 -9.74 -8.05
N GLU A 22 1.07 -10.37 -6.90
CA GLU A 22 0.50 -11.70 -6.84
C GLU A 22 -0.95 -11.73 -7.33
N LYS A 23 -1.75 -10.76 -6.89
CA LYS A 23 -3.20 -10.79 -7.14
C LYS A 23 -3.59 -10.15 -8.46
N TYR A 24 -2.92 -9.09 -8.85
CA TYR A 24 -3.27 -8.31 -10.05
C TYR A 24 -2.24 -8.42 -11.17
N LYS A 25 -1.19 -9.21 -10.97
CA LYS A 25 -0.17 -9.48 -11.98
C LYS A 25 0.49 -8.21 -12.52
N GLY A 26 0.57 -7.18 -11.70
CA GLY A 26 1.21 -5.92 -12.09
C GLY A 26 0.29 -4.95 -12.82
N ASN A 27 -0.99 -5.26 -12.94
CA ASN A 27 -1.94 -4.40 -13.66
C ASN A 27 -2.44 -3.29 -12.73
N LYS A 28 -1.77 -2.14 -12.79
CA LYS A 28 -2.10 -0.99 -11.93
C LYS A 28 -3.49 -0.43 -12.20
N LEU A 29 -3.91 -0.44 -13.47
CA LEU A 29 -5.22 0.08 -13.82
C LEU A 29 -6.34 -0.75 -13.19
N GLN A 30 -6.22 -2.06 -13.30
CA GLN A 30 -7.20 -2.97 -12.72
C GLN A 30 -7.23 -2.83 -11.20
N PHE A 31 -6.06 -2.75 -10.60
CA PHE A 31 -5.96 -2.57 -9.15
C PHE A 31 -6.61 -1.25 -8.71
N ALA A 32 -6.32 -0.17 -9.43
CA ALA A 32 -6.90 1.14 -9.13
C ALA A 32 -8.44 1.10 -9.23
N LYS A 33 -8.97 0.43 -10.23
CA LYS A 33 -10.41 0.28 -10.37
C LYS A 33 -11.02 -0.48 -9.20
N LYS A 34 -10.36 -1.51 -8.75
CA LYS A 34 -10.84 -2.30 -7.63
C LYS A 34 -10.77 -1.52 -6.33
N VAL A 35 -9.70 -0.75 -6.16
CA VAL A 35 -9.54 0.12 -4.99
C VAL A 35 -10.57 1.25 -5.02
N GLY A 36 -10.89 1.75 -6.20
CA GLY A 36 -11.79 2.88 -6.35
C GLY A 36 -11.05 4.21 -6.42
N CYS A 37 -9.88 4.21 -7.03
CA CYS A 37 -9.07 5.43 -7.19
C CYS A 37 -8.47 5.48 -8.59
N ASP A 38 -7.75 6.56 -8.89
CA ASP A 38 -7.06 6.71 -10.16
C ASP A 38 -5.80 5.88 -10.19
N GLU A 39 -5.42 5.43 -11.39
CA GLU A 39 -4.15 4.75 -11.58
C GLU A 39 -2.98 5.63 -11.13
N LYS A 40 -3.09 6.95 -11.33
CA LYS A 40 -2.05 7.88 -10.89
C LYS A 40 -1.81 7.80 -9.38
N ALA A 41 -2.88 7.64 -8.60
CA ALA A 41 -2.74 7.51 -7.15
C ALA A 41 -1.95 6.25 -6.79
N ILE A 42 -2.20 5.16 -7.48
CA ILE A 42 -1.47 3.91 -7.26
C ILE A 42 0.00 4.08 -7.63
N ARG A 43 0.29 4.75 -8.76
CA ARG A 43 1.66 5.00 -9.17
C ARG A 43 2.42 5.86 -8.17
N LEU A 44 1.76 6.88 -7.62
CA LEU A 44 2.40 7.75 -6.63
C LEU A 44 2.76 6.98 -5.36
N ILE A 45 1.90 6.07 -4.94
CA ILE A 45 2.18 5.24 -3.77
C ILE A 45 3.41 4.36 -4.02
N PHE A 46 3.45 3.67 -5.16
CA PHE A 46 4.51 2.72 -5.45
C PHE A 46 5.82 3.40 -5.87
N ASP A 47 5.74 4.44 -6.70
CA ASP A 47 6.94 5.05 -7.29
C ASP A 47 7.54 6.15 -6.44
N LYS A 48 6.69 6.90 -5.75
CA LYS A 48 7.13 8.06 -4.95
C LYS A 48 7.02 7.82 -3.46
N ASN A 49 6.61 6.63 -3.07
CA ASN A 49 6.43 6.27 -1.66
C ASN A 49 5.55 7.29 -0.93
N GLN A 50 4.57 7.82 -1.64
CA GLN A 50 3.65 8.80 -1.08
C GLN A 50 2.75 8.13 -0.05
N GLY A 51 2.54 8.81 1.08
CA GLY A 51 1.64 8.29 2.10
C GLY A 51 0.20 8.26 1.62
N MET A 52 -0.59 7.40 2.21
CA MET A 52 -1.98 7.24 1.86
C MET A 52 -2.88 7.61 3.04
N THR A 53 -4.10 8.05 2.74
CA THR A 53 -5.08 8.32 3.78
C THR A 53 -5.57 7.00 4.38
N ILE A 54 -6.19 7.09 5.56
CA ILE A 54 -6.78 5.91 6.19
C ILE A 54 -7.84 5.29 5.28
N ASN A 55 -8.67 6.12 4.66
CA ASN A 55 -9.67 5.63 3.72
C ASN A 55 -9.05 4.84 2.58
N LEU A 56 -8.01 5.40 1.97
CA LEU A 56 -7.35 4.73 0.86
C LEU A 56 -6.70 3.44 1.31
N PHE A 57 -6.09 3.45 2.49
CA PHE A 57 -5.48 2.24 3.04
C PHE A 57 -6.50 1.12 3.20
N PHE A 58 -7.68 1.40 3.76
CA PHE A 58 -8.71 0.39 3.91
C PHE A 58 -9.25 -0.10 2.58
N LYS A 59 -9.37 0.80 1.59
CA LYS A 59 -9.79 0.42 0.25
C LYS A 59 -8.78 -0.50 -0.41
N ILE A 60 -7.49 -0.22 -0.22
CA ILE A 60 -6.42 -1.06 -0.75
C ILE A 60 -6.46 -2.45 -0.10
N ALA A 61 -6.62 -2.50 1.22
CA ALA A 61 -6.71 -3.78 1.91
C ALA A 61 -7.89 -4.60 1.40
N SER A 62 -9.03 -3.95 1.18
CA SER A 62 -10.21 -4.62 0.64
C SER A 62 -9.95 -5.16 -0.77
N ALA A 63 -9.30 -4.39 -1.62
CA ALA A 63 -8.98 -4.81 -2.98
C ALA A 63 -8.01 -5.98 -2.98
N LEU A 64 -7.15 -6.07 -2.00
CA LEU A 64 -6.20 -7.17 -1.85
C LEU A 64 -6.81 -8.36 -1.09
N GLU A 65 -8.03 -8.20 -0.59
CA GLU A 65 -8.74 -9.21 0.18
C GLU A 65 -7.95 -9.65 1.40
N ILE A 66 -7.35 -8.67 2.08
CA ILE A 66 -6.54 -8.91 3.26
C ILE A 66 -7.04 -8.03 4.40
N ASP A 67 -6.94 -8.53 5.61
CA ASP A 67 -7.28 -7.74 6.79
C ASP A 67 -6.27 -6.61 6.93
N PRO A 68 -6.74 -5.35 7.12
CA PRO A 68 -5.79 -4.24 7.30
C PRO A 68 -4.74 -4.49 8.39
N SER A 69 -5.12 -5.20 9.46
CA SER A 69 -4.17 -5.51 10.53
C SER A 69 -3.00 -6.38 10.04
N GLU A 70 -3.23 -7.20 9.04
CA GLU A 70 -2.16 -8.03 8.47
C GLU A 70 -1.15 -7.19 7.71
N LEU A 71 -1.61 -6.09 7.10
CA LEU A 71 -0.71 -5.21 6.36
C LEU A 71 0.22 -4.44 7.28
N ILE A 72 -0.23 -4.12 8.48
CA ILE A 72 0.56 -3.33 9.44
C ILE A 72 1.18 -4.17 10.55
N LYS A 73 1.01 -5.47 10.48
CA LYS A 73 1.56 -6.38 11.50
C LYS A 73 3.08 -6.24 11.57
N ASP A 74 3.60 -6.15 12.78
CA ASP A 74 5.03 -6.06 13.05
C ASP A 74 5.70 -4.77 12.56
N LEU A 75 4.92 -3.75 12.21
CA LEU A 75 5.46 -2.44 11.94
C LEU A 75 5.63 -1.72 13.28
N LYS A 76 6.85 -1.70 13.78
CA LYS A 76 7.13 -1.13 15.09
C LYS A 76 7.96 0.13 15.00
N ILE A 77 7.64 1.08 15.85
CA ILE A 77 8.46 2.26 16.05
C ILE A 77 9.40 1.96 17.22
N ASN A 78 10.69 1.98 16.94
CA ASN A 78 11.69 1.79 17.99
C ASN A 78 11.81 3.06 18.81
N LYS A 79 11.78 2.92 20.09
CA LYS A 79 11.92 4.05 21.01
C LYS A 79 13.22 3.96 21.77
#